data_53de0ab83e99fa500e69b035b8b1cd86
#
_entry.id   53de0ab83e99fa500e69b035b8b1cd86
#
_cell.length_a   1.000
_cell.length_b   1.000
_cell.length_c   1.000
_cell.angle_alpha   90.00
_cell.angle_beta   90.00
_cell.angle_gamma   90.00
#
_symmetry.space_group_name_H-M   'P 1'
#
loop_
_entity.id
_entity.type
_entity.pdbx_description
1 polymer ?
#
loop_
_entity_poly.entity_id
_entity_poly.type
_entity_poly.pdbx_seq_one_letter_code
_entity_poly.pdbx_strand_id
1 'polypeptide(L)'
;MKRLLKYFLAALVVITGVFSQTADAKAFSYTYTVSFSAGGQGSINGGVQVRKASGNEASVSVSAKGDKIIVTGLEYGDVISCDAQGNVALNENSKYYVKGIRLSGRDNNTVAQSAFLVSGDQDYVVAYGIPGELAEYTVNYVDTDGNKLAESRTYYGNVGDEPVIAYLYIDGYIPDSYNQTGKLSSNASENVFNFVYSRAASSMAAAGNGANDNTAAGGNQAAAGAANTAGAAN
;
A
#
# COMPACT_ATOMS: atom_id res chain seq x y z
N MET A 1 66.11 -29.54 6.99
CA MET A 1 64.84 -29.26 7.65
C MET A 1 64.43 -27.76 7.62
N LYS A 2 65.31 -26.80 7.85
CA LYS A 2 64.94 -25.35 7.88
C LYS A 2 64.53 -24.73 6.55
N ARG A 3 64.97 -25.28 5.42
CA ARG A 3 64.61 -24.79 4.09
C ARG A 3 63.23 -25.27 3.60
N LEU A 4 62.83 -26.49 3.92
CA LEU A 4 61.53 -27.04 3.59
C LEU A 4 60.38 -26.30 4.38
N LEU A 5 60.67 -25.89 5.62
CA LEU A 5 59.68 -25.20 6.45
C LEU A 5 59.34 -23.79 5.86
N LYS A 6 60.30 -23.12 5.22
CA LYS A 6 60.07 -21.80 4.57
C LYS A 6 59.15 -21.91 3.33
N TYR A 7 59.29 -22.98 2.58
CA TYR A 7 58.39 -23.18 1.42
C TYR A 7 57.01 -23.67 1.81
N PHE A 8 56.88 -24.37 2.92
CA PHE A 8 55.58 -24.76 3.48
C PHE A 8 54.81 -23.57 4.04
N LEU A 9 55.49 -22.62 4.67
CA LEU A 9 54.90 -21.39 5.19
C LEU A 9 54.50 -20.44 4.05
N ALA A 10 55.29 -20.34 2.97
CA ALA A 10 54.97 -19.55 1.79
C ALA A 10 53.79 -20.12 0.98
N ALA A 11 53.68 -21.46 0.90
CA ALA A 11 52.55 -22.12 0.25
C ALA A 11 51.25 -21.97 1.07
N LEU A 12 51.32 -21.93 2.41
CA LEU A 12 50.15 -21.74 3.25
C LEU A 12 49.57 -20.30 3.13
N VAL A 13 50.43 -19.30 2.96
CA VAL A 13 50.00 -17.89 2.79
C VAL A 13 49.35 -17.67 1.43
N VAL A 14 49.74 -18.39 0.37
CA VAL A 14 49.13 -18.30 -0.94
C VAL A 14 47.75 -18.96 -1.00
N ILE A 15 47.52 -20.02 -0.21
CA ILE A 15 46.21 -20.70 -0.19
C ILE A 15 45.17 -19.91 0.62
N THR A 16 45.57 -19.10 1.61
CA THR A 16 44.63 -18.28 2.38
C THR A 16 44.22 -16.97 1.69
N GLY A 17 44.91 -16.56 0.62
CA GLY A 17 44.61 -15.33 -0.15
C GLY A 17 43.57 -15.46 -1.25
N VAL A 18 43.07 -16.67 -1.55
CA VAL A 18 42.17 -16.90 -2.71
C VAL A 18 40.69 -17.06 -2.33
N PHE A 19 40.36 -17.07 -1.03
CA PHE A 19 38.99 -17.28 -0.56
C PHE A 19 38.24 -16.01 -0.09
N SER A 20 38.64 -14.83 -0.57
CA SER A 20 37.88 -13.61 -0.32
C SER A 20 37.18 -13.09 -1.58
N GLN A 21 36.68 -13.99 -2.41
CA GLN A 21 35.62 -13.61 -3.34
C GLN A 21 34.31 -13.76 -2.59
N THR A 22 33.88 -12.70 -1.91
CA THR A 22 32.47 -12.52 -1.60
C THR A 22 31.73 -12.53 -2.93
N ALA A 23 31.19 -13.67 -3.32
CA ALA A 23 30.18 -13.70 -4.35
C ALA A 23 29.06 -12.78 -3.83
N ASP A 24 28.90 -11.62 -4.41
CA ASP A 24 27.68 -10.84 -4.28
C ASP A 24 26.56 -11.74 -4.79
N ALA A 25 25.96 -12.49 -3.88
CA ALA A 25 24.72 -13.18 -4.15
C ALA A 25 23.70 -12.07 -4.38
N LYS A 26 23.50 -11.68 -5.67
CA LYS A 26 22.32 -10.91 -6.04
C LYS A 26 21.13 -11.72 -5.58
N ALA A 27 20.48 -11.27 -4.50
CA ALA A 27 19.21 -11.81 -4.13
C ALA A 27 18.30 -11.66 -5.35
N PHE A 28 17.87 -12.77 -5.92
CA PHE A 28 16.84 -12.76 -6.96
C PHE A 28 15.57 -12.28 -6.28
N SER A 29 15.23 -11.00 -6.49
CA SER A 29 13.93 -10.48 -6.11
C SER A 29 12.92 -11.05 -7.10
N TYR A 30 12.08 -11.95 -6.64
CA TYR A 30 10.96 -12.45 -7.41
C TYR A 30 9.88 -11.38 -7.46
N THR A 31 9.41 -11.01 -8.66
CA THR A 31 8.34 -10.03 -8.85
C THR A 31 7.10 -10.70 -9.42
N TYR A 32 5.94 -10.20 -8.99
CA TYR A 32 4.63 -10.68 -9.39
C TYR A 32 3.99 -9.76 -10.43
N THR A 33 3.02 -10.33 -11.14
CA THR A 33 2.19 -9.65 -12.11
C THR A 33 0.72 -9.79 -11.70
N VAL A 34 0.01 -8.66 -11.66
CA VAL A 34 -1.44 -8.63 -11.46
C VAL A 34 -2.09 -7.96 -12.66
N SER A 35 -3.18 -8.53 -13.15
CA SER A 35 -3.92 -7.95 -14.26
C SER A 35 -5.40 -7.75 -13.96
N PHE A 36 -5.98 -6.71 -14.57
CA PHE A 36 -7.41 -6.38 -14.50
C PHE A 36 -7.96 -6.23 -15.90
N SER A 37 -9.02 -6.97 -16.24
CA SER A 37 -9.66 -6.93 -17.56
C SER A 37 -11.13 -6.52 -17.44
N ALA A 38 -11.61 -5.70 -18.37
CA ALA A 38 -13.03 -5.40 -18.49
C ALA A 38 -13.86 -6.56 -19.05
N GLY A 39 -13.25 -7.64 -19.56
CA GLY A 39 -13.95 -8.86 -19.99
C GLY A 39 -14.89 -8.67 -21.19
N GLY A 40 -14.60 -7.72 -22.08
CA GLY A 40 -15.34 -7.49 -23.32
C GLY A 40 -16.66 -6.71 -23.17
N GLN A 41 -17.02 -6.26 -21.96
CA GLN A 41 -18.22 -5.43 -21.73
C GLN A 41 -17.92 -3.93 -21.70
N GLY A 42 -16.66 -3.57 -21.82
CA GLY A 42 -16.20 -2.18 -21.76
C GLY A 42 -14.69 -2.10 -21.84
N SER A 43 -14.12 -0.99 -21.42
CA SER A 43 -12.68 -0.76 -21.25
C SER A 43 -12.37 -0.29 -19.84
N ILE A 44 -11.21 -0.66 -19.34
CA ILE A 44 -10.67 -0.17 -18.08
C ILE A 44 -9.42 0.66 -18.37
N ASN A 45 -9.46 1.96 -18.04
CA ASN A 45 -8.43 2.92 -18.46
C ASN A 45 -7.67 3.56 -17.29
N GLY A 46 -7.87 3.06 -16.06
CA GLY A 46 -7.25 3.61 -14.86
C GLY A 46 -7.78 2.97 -13.59
N GLY A 47 -7.68 3.70 -12.47
CA GLY A 47 -8.20 3.26 -11.17
C GLY A 47 -7.37 2.22 -10.46
N VAL A 48 -6.19 1.85 -11.00
CA VAL A 48 -5.27 0.94 -10.34
C VAL A 48 -4.16 1.74 -9.68
N GLN A 49 -3.95 1.50 -8.40
CA GLN A 49 -2.91 2.12 -7.58
C GLN A 49 -2.11 1.04 -6.87
N VAL A 50 -0.83 1.30 -6.66
CA VAL A 50 0.08 0.39 -5.96
C VAL A 50 0.76 1.17 -4.84
N ARG A 51 0.82 0.57 -3.65
CA ARG A 51 1.63 1.02 -2.54
C ARG A 51 2.67 -0.05 -2.24
N LYS A 52 3.93 0.26 -2.49
CA LYS A 52 5.04 -0.65 -2.25
C LYS A 52 5.30 -0.81 -0.76
N ALA A 53 5.45 -2.04 -0.30
CA ALA A 53 5.89 -2.33 1.06
C ALA A 53 7.29 -1.76 1.34
N SER A 54 8.15 -1.74 0.33
CA SER A 54 9.51 -1.17 0.38
C SER A 54 9.57 0.36 0.29
N GLY A 55 8.46 1.02 -0.07
CA GLY A 55 8.42 2.46 -0.34
C GLY A 55 9.07 2.88 -1.66
N ASN A 56 9.58 1.94 -2.47
CA ASN A 56 10.19 2.23 -3.78
C ASN A 56 9.19 1.98 -4.92
N GLU A 57 8.34 2.94 -5.21
CA GLU A 57 7.30 2.83 -6.23
C GLU A 57 7.84 2.84 -7.67
N ALA A 58 9.06 3.31 -7.89
CA ALA A 58 9.68 3.37 -9.22
C ALA A 58 9.93 1.98 -9.86
N SER A 59 9.87 0.90 -9.07
CA SER A 59 10.05 -0.48 -9.57
C SER A 59 8.79 -1.07 -10.19
N VAL A 60 7.64 -0.41 -10.08
CA VAL A 60 6.34 -0.89 -10.57
C VAL A 60 6.05 -0.28 -11.95
N SER A 61 5.62 -1.10 -12.89
CA SER A 61 5.13 -0.66 -14.19
C SER A 61 3.63 -0.97 -14.32
N VAL A 62 2.84 0.05 -14.64
CA VAL A 62 1.42 -0.07 -14.94
C VAL A 62 1.22 0.20 -16.43
N SER A 63 0.70 -0.76 -17.17
CA SER A 63 0.43 -0.63 -18.60
C SER A 63 -1.03 -0.95 -18.92
N ALA A 64 -1.67 -0.07 -19.70
CA ALA A 64 -3.00 -0.30 -20.24
C ALA A 64 -2.86 -0.86 -21.67
N LYS A 65 -3.53 -1.98 -21.95
CA LYS A 65 -3.54 -2.61 -23.28
C LYS A 65 -4.94 -3.11 -23.62
N GLY A 66 -5.64 -2.37 -24.47
CA GLY A 66 -7.03 -2.67 -24.85
C GLY A 66 -7.96 -2.56 -23.65
N ASP A 67 -8.63 -3.65 -23.34
CA ASP A 67 -9.56 -3.77 -22.21
C ASP A 67 -8.87 -4.24 -20.90
N LYS A 68 -7.54 -4.19 -20.83
CA LYS A 68 -6.75 -4.78 -19.74
C LYS A 68 -5.71 -3.81 -19.20
N ILE A 69 -5.57 -3.77 -17.88
CA ILE A 69 -4.44 -3.16 -17.18
C ILE A 69 -3.55 -4.28 -16.64
N ILE A 70 -2.24 -4.17 -16.86
CA ILE A 70 -1.24 -5.12 -16.39
C ILE A 70 -0.26 -4.36 -15.48
N VAL A 71 -0.07 -4.86 -14.27
CA VAL A 71 0.86 -4.33 -13.29
C VAL A 71 1.97 -5.33 -13.05
N THR A 72 3.21 -4.93 -13.31
CA THR A 72 4.40 -5.78 -13.15
C THR A 72 5.39 -5.15 -12.17
N GLY A 73 6.35 -5.93 -11.68
CA GLY A 73 7.33 -5.46 -10.70
C GLY A 73 6.79 -5.42 -9.27
N LEU A 74 5.67 -6.11 -9.02
CA LEU A 74 5.10 -6.24 -7.69
C LEU A 74 5.92 -7.22 -6.83
N GLU A 75 6.03 -6.93 -5.55
CA GLU A 75 6.68 -7.78 -4.55
C GLU A 75 5.65 -8.31 -3.55
N TYR A 76 6.02 -9.38 -2.84
CA TYR A 76 5.18 -9.90 -1.78
C TYR A 76 4.91 -8.84 -0.71
N GLY A 77 3.64 -8.64 -0.38
CA GLY A 77 3.23 -7.67 0.63
C GLY A 77 2.96 -6.24 0.10
N ASP A 78 3.20 -5.98 -1.20
CA ASP A 78 2.72 -4.74 -1.80
C ASP A 78 1.19 -4.69 -1.73
N VAL A 79 0.64 -3.49 -1.59
CA VAL A 79 -0.82 -3.29 -1.65
C VAL A 79 -1.18 -2.80 -3.03
N ILE A 80 -2.08 -3.50 -3.70
CA ILE A 80 -2.67 -3.05 -4.96
C ILE A 80 -4.16 -2.77 -4.74
N SER A 81 -4.68 -1.72 -5.36
CA SER A 81 -6.10 -1.38 -5.36
C SER A 81 -6.61 -1.13 -6.76
N CYS A 82 -7.88 -1.45 -7.01
CA CYS A 82 -8.56 -1.24 -8.27
C CYS A 82 -9.96 -0.64 -8.02
N ASP A 83 -10.14 0.63 -8.38
CA ASP A 83 -11.45 1.30 -8.43
C ASP A 83 -12.11 1.02 -9.78
N ALA A 84 -12.67 -0.17 -9.95
CA ALA A 84 -13.33 -0.57 -11.19
C ALA A 84 -14.63 0.23 -11.42
N GLN A 85 -15.38 0.54 -10.35
CA GLN A 85 -16.66 1.25 -10.44
C GLN A 85 -16.49 2.64 -11.05
N GLY A 86 -15.40 3.33 -10.74
CA GLY A 86 -15.12 4.68 -11.23
C GLY A 86 -14.32 4.74 -12.53
N ASN A 87 -13.74 3.61 -12.99
CA ASN A 87 -12.77 3.65 -14.09
C ASN A 87 -13.05 2.66 -15.23
N VAL A 88 -14.19 1.98 -15.21
CA VAL A 88 -14.66 1.15 -16.33
C VAL A 88 -15.66 1.95 -17.16
N ALA A 89 -15.30 2.18 -18.43
CA ALA A 89 -16.22 2.69 -19.43
C ALA A 89 -16.94 1.51 -20.09
N LEU A 90 -18.25 1.41 -19.89
CA LEU A 90 -19.08 0.37 -20.50
C LEU A 90 -19.25 0.63 -22.01
N ASN A 91 -19.43 -0.44 -22.80
CA ASN A 91 -19.78 -0.32 -24.19
C ASN A 91 -21.10 0.42 -24.37
N GLU A 92 -21.27 1.09 -25.52
CA GLU A 92 -22.54 1.75 -25.87
C GLU A 92 -23.72 0.77 -25.75
N ASN A 93 -24.82 1.26 -25.19
CA ASN A 93 -26.04 0.48 -24.95
C ASN A 93 -25.85 -0.74 -24.06
N SER A 94 -24.82 -0.75 -23.21
CA SER A 94 -24.64 -1.81 -22.22
C SER A 94 -25.84 -1.87 -21.27
N LYS A 95 -26.33 -3.10 -21.05
CA LYS A 95 -27.37 -3.39 -20.07
C LYS A 95 -26.80 -3.73 -18.69
N TYR A 96 -25.54 -3.45 -18.45
CA TYR A 96 -24.84 -3.79 -17.23
C TYR A 96 -24.43 -2.57 -16.43
N TYR A 97 -24.16 -2.76 -15.15
CA TYR A 97 -23.39 -1.85 -14.32
C TYR A 97 -22.21 -2.60 -13.70
N VAL A 98 -21.21 -1.86 -13.21
CA VAL A 98 -19.98 -2.44 -12.62
C VAL A 98 -20.23 -2.72 -11.13
N LYS A 99 -20.12 -3.99 -10.73
CA LYS A 99 -20.22 -4.42 -9.32
C LYS A 99 -18.89 -4.34 -8.57
N GLY A 100 -17.78 -4.47 -9.27
CA GLY A 100 -16.43 -4.54 -8.73
C GLY A 100 -15.53 -5.42 -9.58
N ILE A 101 -14.57 -6.09 -8.95
CA ILE A 101 -13.68 -7.06 -9.60
C ILE A 101 -13.93 -8.47 -9.04
N ARG A 102 -13.57 -9.48 -9.81
CA ARG A 102 -13.55 -10.89 -9.42
C ARG A 102 -12.32 -11.59 -9.94
N LEU A 103 -11.88 -12.63 -9.31
CA LEU A 103 -10.83 -13.49 -9.88
C LEU A 103 -11.28 -14.06 -11.21
N SER A 104 -10.38 -14.14 -12.17
CA SER A 104 -10.63 -14.79 -13.46
C SER A 104 -11.09 -16.23 -13.25
N GLY A 105 -12.09 -16.65 -14.01
CA GLY A 105 -12.70 -17.99 -13.87
C GLY A 105 -13.77 -18.12 -12.78
N ARG A 106 -14.02 -17.09 -11.94
CA ARG A 106 -15.16 -17.06 -11.02
C ARG A 106 -16.38 -16.43 -11.69
N ASP A 107 -17.57 -16.65 -11.14
CA ASP A 107 -18.80 -16.03 -11.65
C ASP A 107 -18.96 -14.56 -11.20
N ASN A 108 -19.88 -13.84 -11.83
CA ASN A 108 -20.12 -12.42 -11.54
C ASN A 108 -20.72 -12.12 -10.16
N ASN A 109 -21.18 -13.12 -9.44
CA ASN A 109 -21.74 -12.93 -8.10
C ASN A 109 -20.66 -12.95 -7.02
N THR A 110 -19.45 -13.38 -7.39
CA THR A 110 -18.31 -13.44 -6.47
C THR A 110 -17.45 -12.19 -6.64
N VAL A 111 -17.83 -11.08 -5.98
CA VAL A 111 -16.99 -9.87 -5.93
C VAL A 111 -15.80 -10.11 -5.00
N ALA A 112 -14.60 -9.86 -5.49
CA ALA A 112 -13.36 -9.94 -4.71
C ALA A 112 -13.07 -8.63 -3.99
N GLN A 113 -12.09 -8.65 -3.09
CA GLN A 113 -11.54 -7.44 -2.50
C GLN A 113 -10.97 -6.53 -3.59
N SER A 114 -11.34 -5.27 -3.57
CA SER A 114 -10.89 -4.25 -4.51
C SER A 114 -9.51 -3.69 -4.17
N ALA A 115 -9.04 -3.92 -2.94
CA ALA A 115 -7.66 -3.68 -2.52
C ALA A 115 -7.15 -4.87 -1.70
N PHE A 116 -5.94 -5.34 -1.99
CA PHE A 116 -5.38 -6.56 -1.40
C PHE A 116 -3.85 -6.53 -1.37
N LEU A 117 -3.29 -7.39 -0.50
CA LEU A 117 -1.85 -7.65 -0.45
C LEU A 117 -1.46 -8.61 -1.58
N VAL A 118 -0.41 -8.26 -2.30
CA VAL A 118 0.15 -9.12 -3.35
C VAL A 118 0.85 -10.32 -2.71
N SER A 119 0.42 -11.51 -3.10
CA SER A 119 1.00 -12.78 -2.63
C SER A 119 1.37 -13.73 -3.76
N GLY A 120 1.13 -13.33 -5.02
CA GLY A 120 1.37 -14.14 -6.22
C GLY A 120 0.86 -13.44 -7.47
N ASP A 121 1.06 -14.08 -8.62
CA ASP A 121 0.47 -13.67 -9.88
C ASP A 121 -1.05 -13.88 -9.84
N GLN A 122 -1.82 -12.88 -10.27
CA GLN A 122 -3.28 -12.95 -10.26
C GLN A 122 -3.91 -12.21 -11.43
N ASP A 123 -4.96 -12.80 -11.99
CA ASP A 123 -5.79 -12.19 -13.03
C ASP A 123 -7.19 -11.91 -12.48
N TYR A 124 -7.62 -10.66 -12.62
CA TYR A 124 -8.95 -10.20 -12.26
C TYR A 124 -9.75 -9.79 -13.50
N VAL A 125 -11.04 -9.96 -13.41
CA VAL A 125 -12.01 -9.52 -14.42
C VAL A 125 -13.08 -8.68 -13.71
N VAL A 126 -13.55 -7.64 -14.36
CA VAL A 126 -14.66 -6.83 -13.85
C VAL A 126 -15.90 -7.70 -13.65
N ALA A 127 -16.54 -7.59 -12.51
CA ALA A 127 -17.82 -8.19 -12.21
C ALA A 127 -18.95 -7.23 -12.60
N TYR A 128 -19.92 -7.72 -13.34
CA TYR A 128 -21.05 -6.94 -13.84
C TYR A 128 -22.38 -7.42 -13.25
N GLY A 129 -23.31 -6.49 -13.05
CA GLY A 129 -24.68 -6.76 -12.68
C GLY A 129 -25.65 -6.20 -13.71
N ILE A 130 -26.89 -6.67 -13.67
CA ILE A 130 -28.00 -6.08 -14.42
C ILE A 130 -28.69 -5.07 -13.52
N PRO A 131 -28.86 -3.80 -13.95
CA PRO A 131 -29.55 -2.79 -13.15
C PRO A 131 -30.99 -3.21 -12.82
N GLY A 132 -31.33 -3.10 -11.54
CA GLY A 132 -32.69 -3.19 -11.01
C GLY A 132 -33.06 -1.86 -10.36
N GLU A 133 -33.41 -1.88 -9.09
CA GLU A 133 -33.57 -0.67 -8.28
C GLU A 133 -32.19 -0.15 -7.88
N LEU A 134 -31.73 0.90 -8.57
CA LEU A 134 -30.42 1.50 -8.33
C LEU A 134 -30.47 2.44 -7.13
N ALA A 135 -29.48 2.32 -6.26
CA ALA A 135 -29.19 3.25 -5.17
C ALA A 135 -27.83 3.88 -5.37
N GLU A 136 -27.77 5.15 -5.08
CA GLU A 136 -26.52 5.92 -5.01
C GLU A 136 -25.81 5.62 -3.69
N TYR A 137 -24.46 5.58 -3.70
CA TYR A 137 -23.66 5.56 -2.51
C TYR A 137 -22.45 6.49 -2.63
N THR A 138 -22.11 7.11 -1.50
CA THR A 138 -21.04 8.10 -1.39
C THR A 138 -19.86 7.53 -0.63
N VAL A 139 -18.65 7.79 -1.12
CA VAL A 139 -17.39 7.41 -0.50
C VAL A 139 -16.62 8.66 -0.11
N ASN A 140 -16.32 8.81 1.18
CA ASN A 140 -15.56 9.92 1.72
C ASN A 140 -14.17 9.47 2.17
N TYR A 141 -13.22 10.41 2.15
CA TYR A 141 -11.84 10.21 2.55
C TYR A 141 -11.46 11.29 3.56
N VAL A 142 -11.33 10.91 4.82
CA VAL A 142 -11.15 11.84 5.95
C VAL A 142 -9.98 11.40 6.83
N ASP A 143 -9.39 12.35 7.57
CA ASP A 143 -8.44 12.00 8.63
C ASP A 143 -9.16 11.62 9.94
N THR A 144 -8.38 11.31 10.97
CA THR A 144 -8.89 10.96 12.31
C THR A 144 -9.67 12.10 12.99
N ASP A 145 -9.46 13.35 12.56
CA ASP A 145 -10.15 14.52 13.07
C ASP A 145 -11.39 14.88 12.25
N GLY A 146 -11.67 14.10 11.18
CA GLY A 146 -12.79 14.31 10.27
C GLY A 146 -12.53 15.32 9.16
N ASN A 147 -11.30 15.82 9.00
CA ASN A 147 -10.95 16.72 7.90
C ASN A 147 -10.89 15.97 6.58
N LYS A 148 -11.44 16.58 5.55
CA LYS A 148 -11.45 16.03 4.18
C LYS A 148 -10.03 15.97 3.63
N LEU A 149 -9.63 14.79 3.13
CA LEU A 149 -8.34 14.54 2.50
C LEU A 149 -8.40 14.48 0.98
N ALA A 150 -9.54 14.06 0.43
CA ALA A 150 -9.79 14.00 -1.00
C ALA A 150 -11.26 14.24 -1.30
N GLU A 151 -11.58 14.54 -2.57
CA GLU A 151 -12.96 14.70 -3.02
C GLU A 151 -13.75 13.40 -2.84
N SER A 152 -14.99 13.53 -2.35
CA SER A 152 -15.91 12.41 -2.24
C SER A 152 -16.26 11.88 -3.63
N ARG A 153 -16.47 10.57 -3.72
CA ARG A 153 -16.86 9.90 -4.96
C ARG A 153 -18.25 9.32 -4.81
N THR A 154 -19.00 9.35 -5.89
CA THR A 154 -20.35 8.81 -5.97
C THR A 154 -20.40 7.67 -6.96
N TYR A 155 -21.05 6.58 -6.56
CA TYR A 155 -21.22 5.37 -7.34
C TYR A 155 -22.66 4.88 -7.23
N TYR A 156 -23.01 3.86 -8.03
CA TYR A 156 -24.34 3.26 -8.07
C TYR A 156 -24.24 1.74 -7.98
N GLY A 157 -25.21 1.13 -7.30
CA GLY A 157 -25.41 -0.30 -7.23
C GLY A 157 -26.90 -0.61 -7.06
N ASN A 158 -27.30 -1.88 -7.13
CA ASN A 158 -28.67 -2.24 -6.81
C ASN A 158 -28.91 -2.15 -5.30
N VAL A 159 -30.12 -1.80 -4.91
CA VAL A 159 -30.59 -1.96 -3.53
C VAL A 159 -30.37 -3.41 -3.10
N GLY A 160 -29.71 -3.58 -1.96
CA GLY A 160 -29.34 -4.89 -1.41
C GLY A 160 -27.99 -5.44 -1.88
N ASP A 161 -27.32 -4.80 -2.84
CA ASP A 161 -25.93 -5.14 -3.15
C ASP A 161 -24.99 -4.79 -1.99
N GLU A 162 -23.85 -5.49 -1.96
CA GLU A 162 -22.76 -5.24 -1.02
C GLU A 162 -21.48 -4.89 -1.83
N PRO A 163 -21.32 -3.64 -2.29
CA PRO A 163 -20.15 -3.24 -3.04
C PRO A 163 -18.89 -3.40 -2.18
N VAL A 164 -17.81 -3.83 -2.80
CA VAL A 164 -16.48 -3.84 -2.18
C VAL A 164 -15.69 -2.67 -2.75
N ILE A 165 -15.44 -1.67 -1.91
CA ILE A 165 -14.88 -0.38 -2.29
C ILE A 165 -13.43 -0.35 -1.85
N ALA A 166 -12.50 -0.05 -2.78
CA ALA A 166 -11.09 0.14 -2.46
C ALA A 166 -10.84 1.50 -1.81
N TYR A 167 -9.85 1.55 -0.90
CA TYR A 167 -9.33 2.82 -0.42
C TYR A 167 -8.72 3.64 -1.56
N LEU A 168 -8.60 4.93 -1.37
CA LEU A 168 -7.82 5.82 -2.24
C LEU A 168 -6.41 5.96 -1.66
N TYR A 169 -5.37 5.75 -2.49
CA TYR A 169 -4.01 6.07 -2.07
C TYR A 169 -3.86 7.59 -1.90
N ILE A 170 -3.48 8.02 -0.71
CA ILE A 170 -3.21 9.42 -0.38
C ILE A 170 -1.80 9.48 0.21
N ASP A 171 -0.93 10.23 -0.46
CA ASP A 171 0.47 10.35 -0.05
C ASP A 171 0.60 10.89 1.38
N GLY A 172 1.48 10.30 2.17
CA GLY A 172 1.66 10.65 3.58
C GLY A 172 0.58 10.14 4.53
N TYR A 173 -0.40 9.34 4.06
CA TYR A 173 -1.48 8.79 4.86
C TYR A 173 -1.62 7.28 4.72
N ILE A 174 -2.13 6.65 5.79
CA ILE A 174 -2.41 5.21 5.86
C ILE A 174 -3.88 5.05 6.20
N PRO A 175 -4.68 4.34 5.39
CA PRO A 175 -6.08 4.08 5.71
C PRO A 175 -6.19 3.06 6.85
N ASP A 176 -7.22 3.18 7.68
CA ASP A 176 -7.54 2.21 8.72
C ASP A 176 -8.02 0.87 8.14
N SER A 177 -8.58 0.91 6.94
CA SER A 177 -9.00 -0.27 6.18
C SER A 177 -8.70 -0.10 4.69
N TYR A 178 -8.27 -1.18 4.04
CA TYR A 178 -8.06 -1.19 2.59
C TYR A 178 -9.36 -1.36 1.79
N ASN A 179 -10.42 -1.89 2.40
CA ASN A 179 -11.71 -2.06 1.77
C ASN A 179 -12.84 -1.66 2.73
N GLN A 180 -13.90 -1.10 2.15
CA GLN A 180 -15.17 -0.88 2.80
C GLN A 180 -16.25 -1.68 2.08
N THR A 181 -17.21 -2.20 2.82
CA THR A 181 -18.39 -2.88 2.28
C THR A 181 -19.60 -2.65 3.17
N GLY A 182 -20.77 -2.70 2.60
CA GLY A 182 -22.02 -2.55 3.31
C GLY A 182 -23.20 -2.77 2.36
N LYS A 183 -24.32 -3.19 2.88
CA LYS A 183 -25.53 -3.44 2.10
C LYS A 183 -26.20 -2.13 1.73
N LEU A 184 -26.45 -1.92 0.42
CA LEU A 184 -27.08 -0.72 -0.07
C LEU A 184 -28.56 -0.68 0.31
N SER A 185 -28.98 0.42 0.92
CA SER A 185 -30.37 0.79 1.20
C SER A 185 -30.97 1.54 0.02
N SER A 186 -32.28 1.53 -0.11
CA SER A 186 -33.01 2.43 -1.01
C SER A 186 -32.90 3.91 -0.60
N ASN A 187 -32.53 4.17 0.66
CA ASN A 187 -32.27 5.52 1.13
C ASN A 187 -30.78 5.86 0.94
N ALA A 188 -30.47 6.71 -0.04
CA ALA A 188 -29.11 7.11 -0.38
C ALA A 188 -28.34 7.74 0.80
N SER A 189 -29.02 8.38 1.76
CA SER A 189 -28.37 8.97 2.93
C SER A 189 -27.76 7.94 3.89
N GLU A 190 -28.19 6.68 3.80
CA GLU A 190 -27.65 5.57 4.59
C GLU A 190 -26.45 4.89 3.89
N ASN A 191 -26.25 5.16 2.61
CA ASN A 191 -25.21 4.56 1.78
C ASN A 191 -23.96 5.42 1.77
N VAL A 192 -23.37 5.66 2.94
CA VAL A 192 -22.16 6.49 3.09
C VAL A 192 -21.03 5.65 3.66
N PHE A 193 -19.92 5.60 2.94
CA PHE A 193 -18.71 4.88 3.32
C PHE A 193 -17.59 5.87 3.61
N ASN A 194 -17.00 5.81 4.79
CA ASN A 194 -15.94 6.72 5.19
C ASN A 194 -14.63 5.97 5.36
N PHE A 195 -13.65 6.25 4.50
CA PHE A 195 -12.28 5.83 4.75
C PHE A 195 -11.62 6.84 5.69
N VAL A 196 -11.20 6.37 6.85
CA VAL A 196 -10.46 7.15 7.85
C VAL A 196 -8.97 6.87 7.68
N TYR A 197 -8.17 7.93 7.74
CA TYR A 197 -6.72 7.85 7.52
C TYR A 197 -5.95 8.43 8.69
N SER A 198 -4.89 7.76 9.07
CA SER A 198 -3.86 8.30 9.97
C SER A 198 -2.66 8.80 9.16
N ARG A 199 -1.95 9.79 9.68
CA ARG A 199 -0.67 10.20 9.07
C ARG A 199 0.33 9.06 9.14
N ALA A 200 1.01 8.78 8.04
CA ALA A 200 2.16 7.90 8.04
C ALA A 200 3.22 8.48 8.99
N ALA A 201 3.77 7.66 9.89
CA ALA A 201 4.88 8.08 10.71
C ALA A 201 6.02 8.50 9.77
N SER A 202 6.41 9.79 9.82
CA SER A 202 7.58 10.24 9.10
C SER A 202 8.76 9.43 9.65
N SER A 203 9.38 8.60 8.81
CA SER A 203 10.70 8.08 9.11
C SER A 203 11.66 9.27 9.03
N MET A 204 11.72 10.06 10.10
CA MET A 204 12.86 10.91 10.32
C MET A 204 14.03 9.96 10.55
N ALA A 205 14.73 9.63 9.47
CA ALA A 205 16.11 9.20 9.57
C ALA A 205 16.80 10.25 10.42
N ALA A 206 17.16 9.87 11.63
CA ALA A 206 18.04 10.63 12.46
C ALA A 206 19.35 10.79 11.69
N ALA A 207 19.49 11.89 11.00
CA ALA A 207 20.79 12.40 10.61
C ALA A 207 21.47 12.78 11.92
N GLY A 208 22.13 11.78 12.52
CA GLY A 208 23.03 11.97 13.62
C GLY A 208 24.15 12.87 13.15
N ASN A 209 24.03 14.15 13.43
CA ASN A 209 25.12 15.08 13.38
C ASN A 209 25.97 14.81 14.63
N GLY A 210 26.93 13.93 14.51
CA GLY A 210 28.02 13.80 15.45
C GLY A 210 28.88 15.06 15.42
N ALA A 211 28.54 16.03 16.22
CA ALA A 211 29.49 17.07 16.61
C ALA A 211 30.17 16.57 17.88
N ASN A 212 31.40 16.10 17.66
CA ASN A 212 32.40 15.88 18.68
C ASN A 212 32.82 17.26 19.19
N ASP A 213 32.45 17.60 20.41
CA ASP A 213 33.16 18.70 21.10
C ASP A 213 33.61 18.19 22.47
N ASN A 214 34.91 17.94 22.47
CA ASN A 214 35.72 17.57 23.61
C ASN A 214 36.23 18.88 24.22
N THR A 215 35.66 19.33 25.34
CA THR A 215 36.38 20.26 26.23
C THR A 215 36.14 19.89 27.68
N ALA A 216 37.21 19.39 28.26
CA ALA A 216 37.36 19.17 29.69
C ALA A 216 37.54 20.50 30.44
N ALA A 217 36.97 20.59 31.63
CA ALA A 217 37.51 21.15 32.88
C ALA A 217 36.37 21.59 33.80
N GLY A 218 36.15 20.92 34.87
CA GLY A 218 36.75 21.30 36.15
C GLY A 218 35.78 22.06 37.03
N GLY A 219 35.43 21.51 38.19
CA GLY A 219 35.22 22.34 39.39
C GLY A 219 33.83 22.35 40.02
N ASN A 220 33.55 21.42 40.85
CA ASN A 220 33.33 21.53 42.32
C ASN A 220 32.14 22.33 42.90
N GLN A 221 31.45 21.60 43.80
CA GLN A 221 30.76 22.00 45.07
C GLN A 221 29.43 22.76 44.99
N ALA A 222 28.43 22.17 45.50
CA ALA A 222 27.97 21.93 46.85
C ALA A 222 26.73 22.78 47.26
N ALA A 223 25.76 22.05 47.74
CA ALA A 223 24.95 22.26 48.95
C ALA A 223 23.73 23.19 48.94
N ALA A 224 22.63 22.53 49.19
CA ALA A 224 21.71 22.77 50.32
C ALA A 224 20.67 23.92 50.29
N GLY A 225 19.47 23.50 50.67
CA GLY A 225 18.50 24.32 51.40
C GLY A 225 17.16 24.41 50.70
N ALA A 226 16.24 23.56 51.00
CA ALA A 226 15.24 23.52 52.05
C ALA A 226 14.19 24.66 52.02
N ALA A 227 12.97 24.18 51.99
CA ALA A 227 11.78 24.66 52.69
C ALA A 227 10.91 25.76 52.07
N ASN A 228 9.71 25.36 51.71
CA ASN A 228 8.47 25.53 52.49
C ASN A 228 7.66 26.83 52.29
N THR A 229 6.43 26.69 52.07
CA THR A 229 5.12 27.21 52.60
C THR A 229 4.29 27.85 51.48
N ALA A 230 3.15 27.24 51.14
CA ALA A 230 1.79 27.42 51.71
C ALA A 230 1.19 28.85 51.67
N GLY A 231 -0.04 28.90 51.15
CA GLY A 231 -1.01 30.01 51.31
C GLY A 231 -1.69 30.34 50.00
N ALA A 232 -2.85 29.85 49.68
CA ALA A 232 -4.22 30.14 50.13
C ALA A 232 -4.78 31.51 49.68
N ALA A 233 -5.90 31.38 48.97
CA ALA A 233 -7.08 32.23 48.90
C ALA A 233 -7.00 33.59 48.15
N ASN A 234 -7.72 33.74 47.10
CA ASN A 234 -9.08 34.33 46.97
C ASN A 234 -9.58 34.06 45.55
#